data_32b6386563e860e7314018ab513e495f
#
_entry.id   32b6386563e860e7314018ab513e495f
#
_cell.length_a   1.000
_cell.length_b   1.000
_cell.length_c   1.000
_cell.angle_alpha   90.00
_cell.angle_beta   90.00
_cell.angle_gamma   90.00
#
_symmetry.space_group_name_H-M   'P 1'
#
loop_
_entity.id
_entity.type
_entity.pdbx_description
1 polymer ?
#
loop_
_entity_poly.entity_id
_entity_poly.type
_entity_poly.pdbx_seq_one_letter_code
_entity_poly.pdbx_strand_id
1 'polypeptide(L)'
;TDDIFSDSYPTWNKNGEEIAFVSDRGSYVDGEFFGRIEEHNYSQTDIYIVNINNAKIKRVTNTPDNESYPIWANSERTLFYTSDYNGVYNLYKHKLVETSKNDSALNEAYAITNVLTGLQQPTISKDDNSIIFAGYSGVGWDLYSLNNPLDLESKKIEPTNFINTRDDEDLTVADIRDTDKIERIDLNTNSKYSKW
;
A
#
# COMPACT_ATOMS: atom_id res chain seq x y z
N THR A 1 5.57 8.91 18.35
CA THR A 1 4.18 9.08 18.81
C THR A 1 4.06 8.60 20.24
N ASP A 2 3.30 9.28 21.06
CA ASP A 2 3.00 8.89 22.45
C ASP A 2 1.46 8.83 22.57
N ASP A 3 0.87 7.83 21.96
CA ASP A 3 -0.57 7.66 21.84
C ASP A 3 -0.95 6.16 21.87
N ILE A 4 -2.24 5.84 21.70
CA ILE A 4 -2.76 4.47 21.79
C ILE A 4 -2.68 3.68 20.47
N PHE A 5 -2.27 4.32 19.39
CA PHE A 5 -2.28 3.72 18.06
C PHE A 5 -1.02 2.91 17.78
N SER A 6 -1.16 1.93 16.89
CA SER A 6 -0.06 1.09 16.45
C SER A 6 0.62 1.72 15.25
N ASP A 7 1.88 2.09 15.39
CA ASP A 7 2.70 2.65 14.32
C ASP A 7 3.76 1.65 13.87
N SER A 8 3.93 1.51 12.54
CA SER A 8 4.87 0.54 11.96
C SER A 8 5.48 1.03 10.64
N TYR A 9 6.49 0.33 10.15
CA TYR A 9 7.16 0.56 8.86
C TYR A 9 7.62 2.01 8.63
N PRO A 10 8.33 2.65 9.59
CA PRO A 10 8.78 4.02 9.40
C PRO A 10 9.86 4.11 8.32
N THR A 11 9.78 5.14 7.48
CA THR A 11 10.78 5.42 6.44
C THR A 11 11.02 6.92 6.29
N TRP A 12 12.29 7.30 6.25
CA TRP A 12 12.70 8.69 6.07
C TRP A 12 12.52 9.15 4.63
N ASN A 13 12.09 10.41 4.47
CA ASN A 13 12.29 11.09 3.21
C ASN A 13 13.77 11.46 3.02
N LYS A 14 14.15 11.84 1.79
CA LYS A 14 15.55 12.11 1.43
C LYS A 14 16.23 13.22 2.25
N ASN A 15 15.49 14.26 2.60
CA ASN A 15 16.06 15.41 3.33
C ASN A 15 16.06 15.22 4.86
N GLY A 16 15.47 14.13 5.36
CA GLY A 16 15.44 13.82 6.79
C GLY A 16 14.50 14.70 7.61
N GLU A 17 13.51 15.34 6.99
CA GLU A 17 12.53 16.20 7.66
C GLU A 17 11.18 15.54 7.92
N GLU A 18 10.89 14.45 7.20
CA GLU A 18 9.63 13.72 7.30
C GLU A 18 9.86 12.23 7.39
N ILE A 19 8.99 11.57 8.13
CA ILE A 19 8.89 10.12 8.20
C ILE A 19 7.51 9.72 7.68
N ALA A 20 7.45 8.85 6.69
CA ALA A 20 6.24 8.14 6.34
C ALA A 20 6.16 6.86 7.18
N PHE A 21 4.97 6.51 7.62
CA PHE A 21 4.73 5.33 8.46
C PHE A 21 3.30 4.81 8.27
N VAL A 22 3.03 3.63 8.74
CA VAL A 22 1.72 2.98 8.74
C VAL A 22 1.11 3.11 10.12
N SER A 23 -0.18 3.43 10.19
CA SER A 23 -0.89 3.48 11.47
C SER A 23 -2.36 3.11 11.33
N ASP A 24 -2.94 2.60 12.42
CA ASP A 24 -4.36 2.33 12.56
C ASP A 24 -5.16 3.54 13.12
N ARG A 25 -4.53 4.73 13.26
CA ARG A 25 -5.12 5.90 13.92
C ARG A 25 -6.33 6.53 13.23
N GLY A 26 -6.64 6.17 11.99
CA GLY A 26 -7.77 6.71 11.25
C GLY A 26 -7.69 8.24 11.11
N SER A 27 -8.67 8.98 11.59
CA SER A 27 -8.72 10.45 11.52
C SER A 27 -8.02 11.18 12.68
N TYR A 28 -7.43 10.44 13.62
CA TYR A 28 -6.79 11.04 14.81
C TYR A 28 -5.35 11.48 14.53
N VAL A 29 -5.20 12.59 13.81
CA VAL A 29 -3.89 13.15 13.42
C VAL A 29 -3.41 14.27 14.35
N ASP A 30 -4.37 15.02 14.95
CA ASP A 30 -4.09 16.15 15.85
C ASP A 30 -5.02 16.06 17.06
N GLY A 31 -4.57 15.51 18.17
CA GLY A 31 -5.33 15.58 19.41
C GLY A 31 -5.51 14.25 20.14
N GLU A 32 -6.29 14.31 21.21
CA GLU A 32 -6.58 13.15 22.03
C GLU A 32 -7.63 12.25 21.38
N PHE A 33 -7.53 10.96 21.62
CA PHE A 33 -8.54 9.99 21.22
C PHE A 33 -9.78 10.12 22.13
N PHE A 34 -10.92 10.43 21.56
CA PHE A 34 -12.19 10.61 22.28
C PHE A 34 -13.15 9.42 22.11
N GLY A 35 -12.75 8.37 21.42
CA GLY A 35 -13.55 7.17 21.20
C GLY A 35 -13.44 6.16 22.37
N ARG A 36 -14.21 5.09 22.24
CA ARG A 36 -14.02 3.90 23.08
C ARG A 36 -12.96 3.03 22.45
N ILE A 37 -11.96 2.64 23.22
CA ILE A 37 -10.84 1.81 22.74
C ILE A 37 -11.36 0.49 22.14
N GLU A 38 -12.42 -0.07 22.71
CA GLU A 38 -13.03 -1.31 22.24
C GLU A 38 -13.73 -1.20 20.88
N GLU A 39 -14.06 0.03 20.47
CA GLU A 39 -14.75 0.32 19.19
C GLU A 39 -13.76 0.74 18.10
N HIS A 40 -12.47 0.88 18.44
CA HIS A 40 -11.44 1.25 17.46
C HIS A 40 -11.11 0.09 16.51
N ASN A 41 -11.03 0.37 15.22
CA ASN A 41 -10.68 -0.62 14.21
C ASN A 41 -9.17 -0.76 14.06
N TYR A 42 -8.56 -1.59 14.89
CA TYR A 42 -7.11 -1.89 14.84
C TYR A 42 -6.66 -2.65 13.59
N SER A 43 -7.58 -3.14 12.76
CA SER A 43 -7.27 -3.91 11.56
C SER A 43 -7.14 -3.04 10.30
N GLN A 44 -7.62 -1.79 10.38
CA GLN A 44 -7.54 -0.82 9.28
C GLN A 44 -6.26 -0.02 9.40
N THR A 45 -5.41 -0.07 8.42
CA THR A 45 -4.14 0.66 8.40
C THR A 45 -4.01 1.56 7.19
N ASP A 46 -3.53 2.77 7.42
CA ASP A 46 -3.27 3.80 6.40
C ASP A 46 -1.84 4.32 6.47
N ILE A 47 -1.44 5.06 5.43
CA ILE A 47 -0.16 5.74 5.38
C ILE A 47 -0.29 7.14 5.97
N TYR A 48 0.65 7.49 6.82
CA TYR A 48 0.79 8.81 7.43
C TYR A 48 2.20 9.37 7.21
N ILE A 49 2.30 10.67 7.31
CA ILE A 49 3.58 11.40 7.33
C ILE A 49 3.62 12.25 8.59
N VAL A 50 4.73 12.19 9.31
CA VAL A 50 5.04 13.12 10.39
C VAL A 50 6.21 14.00 9.97
N ASN A 51 6.05 15.32 10.17
CA ASN A 51 7.16 16.26 10.05
C ASN A 51 7.87 16.38 11.41
N ILE A 52 9.16 16.07 11.43
CA ILE A 52 9.94 15.99 12.70
C ILE A 52 10.20 17.35 13.36
N ASN A 53 10.15 18.44 12.59
CA ASN A 53 10.44 19.79 13.11
C ASN A 53 9.25 20.36 13.93
N ASN A 54 8.02 19.98 13.61
CA ASN A 54 6.83 20.51 14.25
C ASN A 54 5.87 19.43 14.77
N ALA A 55 6.24 18.14 14.66
CA ALA A 55 5.49 16.97 15.09
C ALA A 55 4.07 16.85 14.47
N LYS A 56 3.80 17.59 13.38
CA LYS A 56 2.49 17.46 12.70
C LYS A 56 2.41 16.16 11.94
N ILE A 57 1.32 15.43 12.18
CA ILE A 57 0.96 14.22 11.48
C ILE A 57 -0.08 14.55 10.41
N LYS A 58 0.08 13.97 9.22
CA LYS A 58 -0.84 14.07 8.10
C LYS A 58 -1.20 12.69 7.62
N ARG A 59 -2.47 12.40 7.43
CA ARG A 59 -2.94 11.18 6.76
C ARG A 59 -2.74 11.31 5.25
N VAL A 60 -2.15 10.30 4.63
CA VAL A 60 -1.89 10.26 3.17
C VAL A 60 -2.97 9.46 2.46
N THR A 61 -3.34 8.30 2.99
CA THR A 61 -4.39 7.44 2.44
C THR A 61 -5.60 7.41 3.37
N ASN A 62 -6.78 7.16 2.82
CA ASN A 62 -8.04 6.98 3.53
C ASN A 62 -8.93 6.05 2.70
N THR A 63 -8.43 4.85 2.46
CA THR A 63 -9.16 3.81 1.74
C THR A 63 -9.81 2.83 2.72
N PRO A 64 -10.77 2.02 2.32
CA PRO A 64 -11.35 0.99 3.19
C PRO A 64 -10.41 -0.23 3.38
N ASP A 65 -9.28 -0.26 2.70
CA ASP A 65 -8.34 -1.38 2.64
C ASP A 65 -7.08 -1.08 3.46
N ASN A 66 -6.11 -1.99 3.47
CA ASN A 66 -4.91 -1.85 4.29
C ASN A 66 -3.71 -1.44 3.45
N GLU A 67 -3.07 -0.36 3.87
CA GLU A 67 -1.82 0.09 3.32
C GLU A 67 -0.64 -0.32 4.19
N SER A 68 0.50 -0.64 3.54
CA SER A 68 1.73 -1.06 4.21
C SER A 68 2.97 -0.68 3.43
N TYR A 69 4.13 -0.79 4.08
CA TYR A 69 5.45 -0.63 3.48
C TYR A 69 5.65 0.64 2.65
N PRO A 70 5.43 1.85 3.21
CA PRO A 70 5.73 3.08 2.49
C PRO A 70 7.22 3.19 2.21
N ILE A 71 7.57 3.67 1.01
CA ILE A 71 8.94 4.02 0.64
C ILE A 71 8.93 5.34 -0.14
N TRP A 72 9.93 6.18 0.09
CA TRP A 72 10.09 7.46 -0.60
C TRP A 72 10.92 7.31 -1.87
N ALA A 73 10.50 7.97 -2.94
CA ALA A 73 11.40 8.28 -4.03
C ALA A 73 12.48 9.28 -3.59
N ASN A 74 13.68 9.18 -4.19
CA ASN A 74 14.81 10.04 -3.85
C ASN A 74 14.85 11.32 -4.68
N SER A 75 14.31 11.32 -5.89
CA SER A 75 14.37 12.44 -6.84
C SER A 75 13.19 13.39 -6.74
N GLU A 76 12.04 12.92 -6.29
CA GLU A 76 10.82 13.71 -6.19
C GLU A 76 9.99 13.34 -4.95
N ARG A 77 9.01 14.19 -4.59
CA ARG A 77 8.14 13.97 -3.44
C ARG A 77 7.01 12.97 -3.78
N THR A 78 7.41 11.73 -3.98
CA THR A 78 6.54 10.61 -4.32
C THR A 78 6.70 9.50 -3.30
N LEU A 79 5.58 8.94 -2.84
CA LEU A 79 5.53 7.73 -2.04
C LEU A 79 5.10 6.56 -2.91
N PHE A 80 5.77 5.43 -2.70
CA PHE A 80 5.27 4.12 -3.07
C PHE A 80 4.86 3.38 -1.80
N TYR A 81 3.83 2.56 -1.89
CA TYR A 81 3.34 1.75 -0.78
C TYR A 81 2.61 0.53 -1.31
N THR A 82 2.38 -0.47 -0.48
CA THR A 82 1.54 -1.61 -0.84
C THR A 82 0.14 -1.42 -0.29
N SER A 83 -0.88 -1.86 -1.04
CA SER A 83 -2.26 -1.91 -0.58
C SER A 83 -2.95 -3.16 -1.12
N ASP A 84 -3.87 -3.72 -0.34
CA ASP A 84 -4.74 -4.83 -0.72
C ASP A 84 -6.09 -4.36 -1.31
N TYR A 85 -6.14 -3.15 -1.83
CA TYR A 85 -7.32 -2.46 -2.38
C TYR A 85 -8.16 -3.32 -3.35
N ASN A 86 -7.54 -4.19 -4.13
CA ASN A 86 -8.24 -5.13 -5.00
C ASN A 86 -8.29 -6.57 -4.46
N GLY A 87 -7.94 -6.78 -3.20
CA GLY A 87 -7.85 -8.09 -2.54
C GLY A 87 -6.50 -8.77 -2.66
N VAL A 88 -5.53 -8.15 -3.33
CA VAL A 88 -4.15 -8.64 -3.47
C VAL A 88 -3.19 -7.48 -3.27
N TYR A 89 -2.18 -7.64 -2.42
CA TYR A 89 -1.19 -6.60 -2.19
C TYR A 89 -0.45 -6.25 -3.48
N ASN A 90 -0.71 -5.05 -3.99
CA ASN A 90 -0.06 -4.45 -5.14
C ASN A 90 0.75 -3.21 -4.73
N LEU A 91 1.63 -2.74 -5.62
CA LEU A 91 2.40 -1.52 -5.42
C LEU A 91 1.65 -0.34 -6.01
N TYR A 92 1.47 0.68 -5.19
CA TYR A 92 0.79 1.93 -5.51
C TYR A 92 1.79 3.08 -5.51
N LYS A 93 1.48 4.12 -6.27
CA LYS A 93 2.29 5.33 -6.37
C LYS A 93 1.45 6.56 -6.10
N HIS A 94 1.91 7.43 -5.21
CA HIS A 94 1.26 8.70 -4.90
C HIS A 94 2.27 9.84 -4.93
N LYS A 95 2.05 10.79 -5.83
CA LYS A 95 2.81 12.05 -5.87
C LYS A 95 2.18 13.06 -4.92
N LEU A 96 2.93 13.43 -3.88
CA LEU A 96 2.50 14.39 -2.89
C LEU A 96 2.66 15.82 -3.46
N VAL A 97 1.55 16.53 -3.58
CA VAL A 97 1.54 17.93 -4.04
C VAL A 97 1.45 18.86 -2.83
N GLU A 98 2.32 19.85 -2.77
CA GLU A 98 2.21 20.92 -1.78
C GLU A 98 1.10 21.88 -2.18
N THR A 99 -0.13 21.59 -1.81
CA THR A 99 -1.26 22.51 -2.00
C THR A 99 -1.72 23.06 -0.66
N SER A 100 -1.74 24.36 -0.57
CA SER A 100 -1.90 25.12 0.67
C SER A 100 -3.34 25.17 1.22
N LYS A 101 -4.33 24.44 0.70
CA LYS A 101 -5.72 24.60 1.17
C LYS A 101 -6.65 23.37 1.21
N ASN A 102 -6.35 22.24 0.58
CA ASN A 102 -7.21 21.04 0.66
C ASN A 102 -6.38 19.79 0.49
N ASP A 103 -5.56 19.50 1.47
CA ASP A 103 -4.71 18.31 1.52
C ASP A 103 -5.51 17.16 2.15
N SER A 104 -6.62 16.79 1.50
CA SER A 104 -7.41 15.63 1.91
C SER A 104 -6.64 14.34 1.58
N ALA A 105 -6.71 13.37 2.47
CA ALA A 105 -6.18 12.04 2.23
C ALA A 105 -6.81 11.43 0.96
N LEU A 106 -6.05 10.58 0.27
CA LEU A 106 -6.53 9.88 -0.91
C LEU A 106 -7.61 8.86 -0.51
N ASN A 107 -8.76 8.98 -1.15
CA ASN A 107 -9.87 8.02 -1.02
C ASN A 107 -9.88 6.98 -2.14
N GLU A 108 -8.98 7.11 -3.12
CA GLU A 108 -8.81 6.18 -4.23
C GLU A 108 -7.35 5.83 -4.40
N ALA A 109 -7.07 4.57 -4.72
CA ALA A 109 -5.74 4.04 -4.91
C ALA A 109 -5.46 3.72 -6.38
N TYR A 110 -4.27 4.09 -6.86
CA TYR A 110 -3.83 3.85 -8.23
C TYR A 110 -2.54 3.03 -8.22
N ALA A 111 -2.65 1.79 -8.69
CA ALA A 111 -1.56 0.83 -8.70
C ALA A 111 -0.62 1.01 -9.90
N ILE A 112 0.66 0.71 -9.70
CA ILE A 112 1.64 0.56 -10.79
C ILE A 112 1.97 -0.90 -11.07
N THR A 113 1.41 -1.82 -10.29
CA THR A 113 1.47 -3.27 -10.52
C THR A 113 0.08 -3.87 -10.52
N ASN A 114 -0.06 -5.06 -11.08
CA ASN A 114 -1.24 -5.91 -10.95
C ASN A 114 -0.76 -7.36 -10.91
N VAL A 115 -0.35 -7.82 -9.74
CA VAL A 115 0.16 -9.18 -9.51
C VAL A 115 -0.96 -10.08 -8.98
N LEU A 116 -0.84 -11.39 -9.21
CA LEU A 116 -1.88 -12.35 -8.80
C LEU A 116 -1.72 -12.85 -7.36
N THR A 117 -0.49 -12.84 -6.84
CA THR A 117 -0.16 -13.51 -5.57
C THR A 117 0.29 -12.55 -4.47
N GLY A 118 0.30 -11.27 -4.76
CA GLY A 118 0.73 -10.23 -3.83
C GLY A 118 2.23 -10.00 -3.82
N LEU A 119 2.61 -8.81 -3.36
CA LEU A 119 3.99 -8.39 -3.14
C LEU A 119 4.15 -7.70 -1.79
N GLN A 120 5.35 -7.77 -1.23
CA GLN A 120 5.67 -7.24 0.09
C GLN A 120 7.08 -6.64 0.13
N GLN A 121 7.32 -5.82 1.15
CA GLN A 121 8.63 -5.28 1.50
C GLN A 121 9.38 -4.64 0.32
N PRO A 122 8.75 -3.71 -0.41
CA PRO A 122 9.43 -3.01 -1.48
C PRO A 122 10.58 -2.16 -0.92
N THR A 123 11.63 -2.02 -1.71
CA THR A 123 12.73 -1.08 -1.47
C THR A 123 13.15 -0.45 -2.79
N ILE A 124 13.49 0.83 -2.77
CA ILE A 124 13.86 1.59 -3.97
C ILE A 124 15.37 1.83 -4.03
N SER A 125 15.94 1.77 -5.22
CA SER A 125 17.34 2.10 -5.45
C SER A 125 17.58 3.61 -5.23
N LYS A 126 18.83 3.97 -4.89
CA LYS A 126 19.22 5.35 -4.61
C LYS A 126 18.98 6.32 -5.78
N ASP A 127 19.01 5.81 -7.00
CA ASP A 127 18.78 6.55 -8.25
C ASP A 127 17.33 6.48 -8.75
N ASP A 128 16.44 5.88 -7.98
CA ASP A 128 15.02 5.65 -8.30
C ASP A 128 14.76 4.80 -9.55
N ASN A 129 15.79 4.13 -10.09
CA ASN A 129 15.67 3.35 -11.32
C ASN A 129 15.04 1.97 -11.10
N SER A 130 15.01 1.49 -9.86
CA SER A 130 14.48 0.15 -9.57
C SER A 130 13.81 0.09 -8.21
N ILE A 131 12.69 -0.64 -8.13
CA ILE A 131 12.12 -1.14 -6.89
C ILE A 131 12.30 -2.64 -6.86
N ILE A 132 12.85 -3.17 -5.76
CA ILE A 132 12.92 -4.61 -5.48
C ILE A 132 11.87 -4.95 -4.43
N PHE A 133 11.20 -6.06 -4.60
CA PHE A 133 10.17 -6.53 -3.67
C PHE A 133 10.15 -8.06 -3.59
N ALA A 134 9.61 -8.60 -2.51
CA ALA A 134 9.31 -10.01 -2.38
C ALA A 134 7.94 -10.30 -3.00
N GLY A 135 7.87 -11.28 -3.88
CA GLY A 135 6.64 -11.77 -4.49
C GLY A 135 6.51 -13.28 -4.34
N TYR A 136 5.29 -13.79 -4.19
CA TYR A 136 5.05 -15.23 -4.06
C TYR A 136 4.89 -15.88 -5.43
N SER A 137 5.68 -16.92 -5.72
CA SER A 137 5.72 -17.59 -7.02
C SER A 137 4.96 -18.92 -7.08
N GLY A 138 4.15 -19.24 -6.05
CA GLY A 138 3.43 -20.51 -5.92
C GLY A 138 4.26 -21.63 -5.27
N VAL A 139 5.59 -21.51 -5.24
CA VAL A 139 6.52 -22.43 -4.58
C VAL A 139 7.14 -21.78 -3.33
N GLY A 140 7.29 -20.46 -3.34
CA GLY A 140 7.89 -19.70 -2.25
C GLY A 140 8.00 -18.22 -2.60
N TRP A 141 8.64 -17.49 -1.70
CA TRP A 141 8.93 -16.08 -1.89
C TRP A 141 10.22 -15.91 -2.70
N ASP A 142 10.16 -15.13 -3.76
CA ASP A 142 11.28 -14.75 -4.60
C ASP A 142 11.43 -13.24 -4.64
N LEU A 143 12.61 -12.74 -5.01
CA LEU A 143 12.84 -11.32 -5.24
C LEU A 143 12.57 -10.95 -6.69
N TYR A 144 11.86 -9.87 -6.88
CA TYR A 144 11.51 -9.30 -8.19
C TYR A 144 11.99 -7.87 -8.30
N SER A 145 12.28 -7.42 -9.51
CA SER A 145 12.66 -6.05 -9.83
C SER A 145 11.64 -5.39 -10.74
N LEU A 146 11.25 -4.18 -10.38
CA LEU A 146 10.42 -3.29 -11.18
C LEU A 146 11.29 -2.11 -11.63
N ASN A 147 11.52 -1.96 -12.93
CA ASN A 147 12.37 -0.92 -13.48
C ASN A 147 11.59 0.38 -13.78
N ASN A 148 12.26 1.52 -13.60
CA ASN A 148 11.73 2.86 -13.84
C ASN A 148 10.35 3.11 -13.20
N PRO A 149 10.20 2.90 -11.89
CA PRO A 149 8.89 2.95 -11.22
C PRO A 149 8.23 4.33 -11.30
N LEU A 150 8.99 5.39 -11.40
CA LEU A 150 8.47 6.76 -11.54
C LEU A 150 7.78 6.99 -12.88
N ASP A 151 8.25 6.34 -13.97
CA ASP A 151 7.70 6.48 -15.32
C ASP A 151 6.46 5.61 -15.55
N LEU A 152 6.19 4.66 -14.67
CA LEU A 152 5.05 3.78 -14.82
C LEU A 152 3.73 4.54 -14.61
N GLU A 153 2.80 4.32 -15.52
CA GLU A 153 1.44 4.84 -15.41
C GLU A 153 0.71 4.14 -14.25
N SER A 154 0.11 4.95 -13.37
CA SER A 154 -0.73 4.45 -12.29
C SER A 154 -2.14 4.20 -12.80
N LYS A 155 -2.73 3.05 -12.49
CA LYS A 155 -4.05 2.63 -12.94
C LYS A 155 -4.92 2.18 -11.79
N LYS A 156 -6.22 2.46 -11.89
CA LYS A 156 -7.19 1.79 -11.04
C LYS A 156 -7.28 0.33 -11.48
N ILE A 157 -7.09 -0.59 -10.56
CA ILE A 157 -7.22 -2.03 -10.81
C ILE A 157 -8.57 -2.50 -10.27
N GLU A 158 -9.19 -3.42 -11.01
CA GLU A 158 -10.49 -3.96 -10.61
C GLU A 158 -10.35 -4.87 -9.39
N PRO A 159 -11.33 -4.86 -8.47
CA PRO A 159 -11.40 -5.81 -7.38
C PRO A 159 -11.36 -7.25 -7.87
N THR A 160 -10.67 -8.12 -7.14
CA THR A 160 -10.70 -9.56 -7.42
C THR A 160 -12.06 -10.15 -7.09
N ASN A 161 -12.36 -11.34 -7.62
CA ASN A 161 -13.58 -12.06 -7.26
C ASN A 161 -13.72 -12.27 -5.75
N PHE A 162 -12.61 -12.44 -5.04
CA PHE A 162 -12.59 -12.55 -3.59
C PHE A 162 -13.19 -11.32 -2.90
N ILE A 163 -12.81 -10.11 -3.32
CA ILE A 163 -13.37 -8.88 -2.77
C ILE A 163 -14.84 -8.73 -3.16
N ASN A 164 -15.19 -8.98 -4.43
CA ASN A 164 -16.56 -8.86 -4.92
C ASN A 164 -17.53 -9.81 -4.20
N THR A 165 -17.04 -10.94 -3.70
CA THR A 165 -17.87 -11.93 -3.00
C THR A 165 -17.80 -11.82 -1.47
N ARG A 166 -16.84 -11.08 -0.91
CA ARG A 166 -16.67 -10.91 0.54
C ARG A 166 -17.91 -10.28 1.21
N ASP A 167 -18.60 -9.41 0.50
CA ASP A 167 -19.77 -8.69 1.00
C ASP A 167 -21.09 -9.44 0.78
N ASP A 168 -21.06 -10.58 0.05
CA ASP A 168 -22.20 -11.48 -0.07
C ASP A 168 -22.23 -12.41 1.15
N GLU A 169 -23.05 -12.08 2.15
CA GLU A 169 -23.20 -12.82 3.42
C GLU A 169 -23.63 -14.29 3.28
N ASP A 170 -23.85 -14.78 2.05
CA ASP A 170 -24.37 -16.11 1.76
C ASP A 170 -23.37 -17.12 1.17
N LEU A 171 -22.07 -16.80 1.10
CA LEU A 171 -21.09 -17.76 0.58
C LEU A 171 -20.86 -18.91 1.57
N THR A 172 -21.44 -20.06 1.27
CA THR A 172 -21.14 -21.29 1.99
C THR A 172 -19.77 -21.84 1.58
N VAL A 173 -19.10 -22.58 2.48
CA VAL A 173 -17.80 -23.25 2.21
C VAL A 173 -17.84 -24.17 0.96
N ALA A 174 -19.05 -24.53 0.48
CA ALA A 174 -19.26 -25.31 -0.73
C ALA A 174 -18.97 -24.49 -2.01
N ASP A 175 -19.25 -23.18 -2.00
CA ASP A 175 -19.07 -22.30 -3.17
C ASP A 175 -17.60 -22.00 -3.46
N ILE A 176 -16.73 -22.12 -2.44
CA ILE A 176 -15.27 -21.91 -2.56
C ILE A 176 -14.58 -23.09 -3.27
N ARG A 177 -15.21 -24.28 -3.32
CA ARG A 177 -14.61 -25.49 -3.91
C ARG A 177 -14.73 -25.60 -5.43
N ASP A 178 -15.52 -24.75 -6.08
CA ASP A 178 -15.75 -24.81 -7.54
C ASP A 178 -14.81 -23.90 -8.36
N THR A 179 -13.79 -23.29 -7.71
CA THR A 179 -12.78 -22.46 -8.37
C THR A 179 -11.62 -23.26 -9.00
N ASP A 180 -11.79 -24.55 -9.28
CA ASP A 180 -10.79 -25.40 -9.96
C ASP A 180 -10.54 -25.04 -11.45
N LYS A 181 -11.11 -23.93 -11.92
CA LYS A 181 -10.84 -23.38 -13.27
C LYS A 181 -9.96 -22.11 -13.23
N ILE A 182 -8.89 -22.13 -12.47
CA ILE A 182 -7.84 -21.12 -12.65
C ILE A 182 -7.03 -21.52 -13.88
N GLU A 183 -7.28 -20.89 -15.01
CA GLU A 183 -6.36 -20.94 -16.15
C GLU A 183 -5.00 -20.44 -15.67
N ARG A 184 -3.99 -21.31 -15.73
CA ARG A 184 -2.60 -20.93 -15.46
C ARG A 184 -2.17 -19.93 -16.52
N ILE A 185 -2.15 -18.65 -16.16
CA ILE A 185 -1.52 -17.62 -16.99
C ILE A 185 -0.01 -17.86 -16.91
N ASP A 186 0.59 -18.16 -18.06
CA ASP A 186 2.04 -18.30 -18.17
C ASP A 186 2.71 -16.93 -17.97
N LEU A 187 3.29 -16.73 -16.80
CA LEU A 187 3.94 -15.48 -16.39
C LEU A 187 5.21 -15.15 -17.20
N ASN A 188 5.62 -16.02 -18.14
CA ASN A 188 6.88 -15.90 -18.88
C ASN A 188 6.80 -15.05 -20.17
N THR A 189 5.62 -14.59 -20.61
CA THR A 189 5.53 -14.04 -21.96
C THR A 189 5.39 -12.52 -22.09
N ASN A 190 5.26 -11.72 -21.02
CA ASN A 190 5.30 -10.25 -21.08
C ASN A 190 5.37 -9.56 -19.72
N SER A 191 6.10 -10.11 -18.76
CA SER A 191 6.15 -9.46 -17.45
C SER A 191 7.07 -8.24 -17.48
N LYS A 192 6.58 -7.11 -17.02
CA LYS A 192 7.34 -5.91 -16.67
C LYS A 192 8.32 -6.16 -15.51
N TYR A 193 8.33 -7.39 -14.97
CA TYR A 193 9.07 -7.83 -13.80
C TYR A 193 10.13 -8.85 -14.20
N SER A 194 11.32 -8.74 -13.63
CA SER A 194 12.37 -9.76 -13.76
C SER A 194 12.63 -10.43 -12.41
N LYS A 195 12.78 -11.73 -12.42
CA LYS A 195 13.23 -12.50 -11.24
C LYS A 195 14.74 -12.37 -11.10
N TRP A 196 15.25 -12.16 -9.89
CA TRP A 196 16.66 -12.15 -9.53
C TRP A 196 17.15 -13.56 -9.21
#